data_ede27ca93f8022ecd79770b7131563d7
#
_entry.id   ede27ca93f8022ecd79770b7131563d7
#
_cell.length_a   1.000
_cell.length_b   1.000
_cell.length_c   1.000
_cell.angle_alpha   90.00
_cell.angle_beta   90.00
_cell.angle_gamma   90.00
#
_symmetry.space_group_name_H-M   'P 1'
#
loop_
_entity.id
_entity.type
_entity.pdbx_description
1 polymer ?
#
loop_
_entity_poly.entity_id
_entity_poly.type
_entity_poly.pdbx_seq_one_letter_code
_entity_poly.pdbx_strand_id
1 'polypeptide(L)'
;MRLLLPLALAVVFATLGVASDGQSPTAAALPVRVHPDTVGEYRGLYETGFEVSWFHACGAPPGDDSWWVTLSNDALRQRDSLARAVEGQPRTLYVRWRGTVSPKMPAGAGHMGRGSRYMLVTEVLQLRASDASGCTST
;
A
#
# COMPACT_ATOMS: atom_id res chain seq x y z
N MET A 1 -60.24 -70.23 -22.44
CA MET A 1 -59.18 -70.21 -21.43
C MET A 1 -57.89 -69.77 -22.11
N ARG A 2 -57.56 -68.48 -21.97
CA ARG A 2 -56.36 -67.86 -22.54
C ARG A 2 -55.51 -67.31 -21.43
N LEU A 3 -54.38 -67.93 -21.15
CA LEU A 3 -53.37 -67.44 -20.21
C LEU A 3 -52.60 -66.26 -20.86
N LEU A 4 -52.65 -65.11 -20.24
CA LEU A 4 -51.82 -64.02 -20.62
C LEU A 4 -50.65 -63.94 -19.59
N LEU A 5 -49.42 -64.15 -20.16
CA LEU A 5 -48.16 -63.95 -19.41
C LEU A 5 -47.81 -62.46 -19.43
N PRO A 6 -47.46 -61.86 -18.34
CA PRO A 6 -46.91 -60.51 -18.35
C PRO A 6 -45.39 -60.54 -18.60
N LEU A 7 -44.98 -59.81 -19.62
CA LEU A 7 -43.58 -59.56 -19.98
C LEU A 7 -43.01 -58.51 -19.01
N ALA A 8 -42.11 -58.96 -18.18
CA ALA A 8 -41.36 -58.00 -17.29
C ALA A 8 -40.24 -57.33 -18.06
N LEU A 9 -40.39 -56.04 -18.32
CA LEU A 9 -39.37 -55.19 -18.92
C LEU A 9 -38.41 -54.68 -17.83
N ALA A 10 -37.21 -55.26 -17.77
CA ALA A 10 -36.16 -54.77 -16.89
C ALA A 10 -35.46 -53.55 -17.52
N VAL A 11 -35.72 -52.38 -16.99
CA VAL A 11 -35.01 -51.16 -17.38
C VAL A 11 -33.72 -51.06 -16.57
N VAL A 12 -32.58 -51.30 -17.22
CA VAL A 12 -31.26 -51.08 -16.62
C VAL A 12 -30.90 -49.61 -16.77
N PHE A 13 -30.95 -48.84 -15.65
CA PHE A 13 -30.39 -47.51 -15.63
C PHE A 13 -28.88 -47.60 -15.46
N ALA A 14 -28.14 -47.37 -16.52
CA ALA A 14 -26.71 -47.11 -16.46
C ALA A 14 -26.50 -45.68 -15.98
N THR A 15 -26.14 -45.51 -14.72
CA THR A 15 -25.69 -44.22 -14.20
C THR A 15 -24.26 -43.94 -14.68
N LEU A 16 -24.14 -43.13 -15.72
CA LEU A 16 -22.86 -42.54 -16.12
C LEU A 16 -22.45 -41.53 -15.05
N GLY A 17 -21.57 -41.95 -14.14
CA GLY A 17 -20.89 -41.06 -13.21
C GLY A 17 -19.95 -40.14 -13.98
N VAL A 18 -20.36 -38.88 -14.18
CA VAL A 18 -19.48 -37.82 -14.63
C VAL A 18 -18.63 -37.41 -13.43
N ALA A 19 -17.43 -37.93 -13.33
CA ALA A 19 -16.42 -37.44 -12.44
C ALA A 19 -15.98 -36.05 -12.97
N SER A 20 -16.56 -34.99 -12.43
CA SER A 20 -16.05 -33.65 -12.61
C SER A 20 -14.80 -33.49 -11.76
N ASP A 21 -13.65 -33.85 -12.31
CA ASP A 21 -12.36 -33.39 -11.79
C ASP A 21 -12.26 -31.88 -11.99
N GLY A 22 -12.92 -31.12 -11.09
CA GLY A 22 -12.80 -29.70 -10.97
C GLY A 22 -11.45 -29.34 -10.33
N GLN A 23 -10.35 -29.67 -10.98
CA GLN A 23 -9.07 -29.05 -10.70
C GLN A 23 -9.11 -27.62 -11.22
N SER A 24 -9.54 -26.70 -10.33
CA SER A 24 -9.24 -25.29 -10.53
C SER A 24 -7.72 -25.19 -10.72
N PRO A 25 -7.23 -24.60 -11.81
CA PRO A 25 -5.81 -24.34 -11.93
C PRO A 25 -5.43 -23.44 -10.76
N THR A 26 -4.71 -23.98 -9.78
CA THR A 26 -4.04 -23.19 -8.77
C THR A 26 -3.12 -22.26 -9.55
N ALA A 27 -3.56 -21.01 -9.72
CA ALA A 27 -2.73 -19.98 -10.32
C ALA A 27 -1.44 -19.96 -9.48
N ALA A 28 -0.37 -20.48 -10.04
CA ALA A 28 0.94 -20.44 -9.42
C ALA A 28 1.22 -18.97 -9.15
N ALA A 29 1.12 -18.56 -7.88
CA ALA A 29 1.44 -17.22 -7.46
C ALA A 29 2.87 -16.96 -7.93
N LEU A 30 3.01 -16.10 -8.94
CA LEU A 30 4.32 -15.67 -9.38
C LEU A 30 5.06 -15.15 -8.14
N PRO A 31 6.33 -15.54 -7.93
CA PRO A 31 7.08 -15.04 -6.79
C PRO A 31 7.12 -13.51 -6.87
N VAL A 32 6.41 -12.86 -5.95
CA VAL A 32 6.49 -11.41 -5.80
C VAL A 32 7.93 -11.11 -5.45
N ARG A 33 8.68 -10.55 -6.37
CA ARG A 33 10.02 -10.03 -6.08
C ARG A 33 9.83 -8.82 -5.18
N VAL A 34 9.91 -9.06 -3.90
CA VAL A 34 9.97 -8.00 -2.90
C VAL A 34 11.36 -7.36 -3.07
N HIS A 35 11.42 -6.22 -3.74
CA HIS A 35 12.59 -5.39 -3.68
C HIS A 35 12.74 -4.91 -2.24
N PRO A 36 13.92 -5.00 -1.64
CA PRO A 36 14.11 -4.54 -0.27
C PRO A 36 13.79 -3.05 -0.18
N ASP A 37 13.10 -2.68 0.89
CA ASP A 37 12.84 -1.29 1.20
C ASP A 37 14.16 -0.53 1.39
N THR A 38 14.20 0.72 0.94
CA THR A 38 15.40 1.54 1.10
C THR A 38 15.35 2.28 2.42
N VAL A 39 16.30 1.99 3.30
CA VAL A 39 16.51 2.72 4.57
C VAL A 39 17.39 3.93 4.29
N GLY A 40 16.99 5.11 4.78
CA GLY A 40 17.76 6.33 4.57
C GLY A 40 17.25 7.54 5.34
N GLU A 41 17.92 8.65 5.09
CA GLU A 41 17.51 9.98 5.52
C GLU A 41 16.86 10.70 4.34
N TYR A 42 15.71 11.30 4.60
CA TYR A 42 14.87 11.95 3.60
C TYR A 42 14.49 13.34 4.05
N ARG A 43 14.43 14.28 3.11
CA ARG A 43 13.98 15.66 3.35
C ARG A 43 12.90 16.04 2.35
N GLY A 44 11.96 16.85 2.80
CA GLY A 44 10.85 17.25 1.94
C GLY A 44 9.78 18.01 2.68
N LEU A 45 8.65 18.16 2.01
CA LEU A 45 7.46 18.77 2.55
C LEU A 45 6.51 17.67 3.06
N TYR A 46 6.08 17.79 4.29
CA TYR A 46 5.12 16.88 4.90
C TYR A 46 3.78 17.60 5.08
N GLU A 47 2.76 17.08 4.43
CA GLU A 47 1.40 17.55 4.55
C GLU A 47 0.62 16.62 5.49
N THR A 48 0.00 17.19 6.52
CA THR A 48 -0.74 16.47 7.55
C THR A 48 -2.14 17.03 7.75
N GLY A 49 -3.09 16.15 8.03
CA GLY A 49 -4.49 16.51 8.26
C GLY A 49 -5.35 15.29 8.54
N PHE A 50 -6.67 15.49 8.51
CA PHE A 50 -7.60 14.37 8.58
C PHE A 50 -7.43 13.52 7.30
N GLU A 51 -7.07 12.25 7.45
CA GLU A 51 -6.79 11.32 6.34
C GLU A 51 -5.73 11.84 5.34
N VAL A 52 -4.84 12.74 5.80
CA VAL A 52 -3.77 13.31 4.98
C VAL A 52 -2.44 13.05 5.68
N SER A 53 -1.54 12.36 5.02
CA SER A 53 -0.19 12.07 5.49
C SER A 53 0.75 11.90 4.29
N TRP A 54 1.00 13.02 3.58
CA TRP A 54 1.79 13.04 2.36
C TRP A 54 3.16 13.64 2.59
N PHE A 55 4.16 13.00 2.02
CA PHE A 55 5.52 13.52 1.96
C PHE A 55 5.92 13.74 0.52
N HIS A 56 6.35 14.95 0.21
CA HIS A 56 6.86 15.36 -1.09
C HIS A 56 8.38 15.46 -1.00
N ALA A 57 9.05 14.43 -1.53
CA ALA A 57 10.50 14.32 -1.42
C ALA A 57 11.22 15.40 -2.22
N CYS A 58 12.13 16.14 -1.59
CA CYS A 58 12.96 17.10 -2.28
C CYS A 58 13.90 16.42 -3.29
N GLY A 59 13.87 16.90 -4.54
CA GLY A 59 14.72 16.39 -5.61
C GLY A 59 14.23 15.08 -6.24
N ALA A 60 13.08 14.56 -5.84
CA ALA A 60 12.47 13.43 -6.54
C ALA A 60 11.95 13.87 -7.92
N PRO A 61 12.02 12.98 -8.92
CA PRO A 61 11.48 13.29 -10.25
C PRO A 61 9.94 13.40 -10.18
N PRO A 62 9.32 14.17 -11.08
CA PRO A 62 7.87 14.26 -11.20
C PRO A 62 7.20 12.88 -11.27
N GLY A 63 6.14 12.68 -10.50
CA GLY A 63 5.42 11.41 -10.41
C GLY A 63 6.08 10.35 -9.53
N ASP A 64 7.19 10.67 -8.85
CA ASP A 64 7.82 9.87 -7.81
C ASP A 64 8.09 10.67 -6.53
N ASP A 65 7.49 11.83 -6.41
CA ASP A 65 7.70 12.80 -5.34
C ASP A 65 6.66 12.74 -4.23
N SER A 66 5.57 11.99 -4.42
CA SER A 66 4.45 11.95 -3.50
C SER A 66 4.34 10.57 -2.83
N TRP A 67 4.69 10.50 -1.55
CA TRP A 67 4.74 9.26 -0.78
C TRP A 67 3.75 9.29 0.38
N TRP A 68 3.05 8.17 0.58
CA TRP A 68 2.22 8.02 1.78
C TRP A 68 3.06 7.69 2.99
N VAL A 69 2.87 8.43 4.09
CA VAL A 69 3.69 8.32 5.29
C VAL A 69 2.94 7.67 6.43
N THR A 70 3.61 6.74 7.10
CA THR A 70 3.27 6.23 8.41
C THR A 70 4.43 6.54 9.36
N LEU A 71 4.13 6.99 10.58
CA LEU A 71 5.15 7.23 11.59
C LEU A 71 5.12 6.10 12.63
N SER A 72 6.29 5.64 13.05
CA SER A 72 6.40 4.80 14.25
C SER A 72 5.88 5.58 15.48
N ASN A 73 5.57 4.86 16.55
CA ASN A 73 5.11 5.52 17.79
C ASN A 73 6.11 6.54 18.32
N ASP A 74 7.41 6.27 18.20
CA ASP A 74 8.47 7.19 18.63
C ASP A 74 8.55 8.42 17.73
N ALA A 75 8.54 8.23 16.41
CA ALA A 75 8.54 9.31 15.45
C ALA A 75 7.28 10.18 15.57
N LEU A 76 6.12 9.58 15.86
CA LEU A 76 4.88 10.31 16.11
C LEU A 76 5.01 11.25 17.33
N ARG A 77 5.54 10.73 18.45
CA ARG A 77 5.78 11.56 19.65
C ARG A 77 6.78 12.70 19.39
N GLN A 78 7.87 12.41 18.66
CA GLN A 78 8.85 13.42 18.26
C GLN A 78 8.20 14.50 17.37
N ARG A 79 7.45 14.08 16.33
CA ARG A 79 6.72 14.99 15.46
C ARG A 79 5.78 15.89 16.24
N ASP A 80 4.97 15.33 17.14
CA ASP A 80 4.00 16.09 17.94
C ASP A 80 4.66 17.07 18.89
N SER A 81 5.81 16.69 19.47
CA SER A 81 6.60 17.58 20.31
C SER A 81 7.16 18.75 19.52
N LEU A 82 7.77 18.50 18.37
CA LEU A 82 8.36 19.52 17.52
C LEU A 82 7.30 20.42 16.86
N ALA A 83 6.18 19.84 16.43
CA ALA A 83 5.11 20.59 15.77
C ALA A 83 4.46 21.62 16.69
N ARG A 84 4.39 21.34 18.02
CA ARG A 84 3.87 22.31 18.99
C ARG A 84 4.74 23.59 19.11
N ALA A 85 6.01 23.50 18.77
CA ALA A 85 6.92 24.64 18.76
C ALA A 85 6.86 25.46 17.45
N VAL A 86 6.16 24.95 16.42
CA VAL A 86 6.01 25.65 15.15
C VAL A 86 4.85 26.64 15.25
N GLU A 87 5.14 27.92 15.07
CA GLU A 87 4.15 28.98 15.12
C GLU A 87 3.10 28.80 14.01
N GLY A 88 1.83 29.06 14.35
CA GLY A 88 0.70 28.94 13.41
C GLY A 88 0.29 27.54 13.05
N GLN A 89 1.00 26.51 13.48
CA GLN A 89 0.71 25.09 13.21
C GLN A 89 0.26 24.83 11.75
N PRO A 90 1.11 25.13 10.77
CA PRO A 90 0.75 25.00 9.36
C PRO A 90 0.50 23.54 8.99
N ARG A 91 -0.37 23.30 8.00
CA ARG A 91 -0.65 21.94 7.49
C ARG A 91 0.51 21.34 6.72
N THR A 92 1.37 22.20 6.17
CA THR A 92 2.56 21.78 5.43
C THR A 92 3.81 22.20 6.20
N LEU A 93 4.64 21.22 6.49
CA LEU A 93 5.87 21.37 7.26
C LEU A 93 7.07 20.94 6.42
N TYR A 94 8.18 21.63 6.53
CA TYR A 94 9.45 21.08 6.08
C TYR A 94 9.94 20.09 7.12
N VAL A 95 10.35 18.91 6.66
CA VAL A 95 10.85 17.85 7.52
C VAL A 95 12.15 17.27 6.98
N ARG A 96 12.99 16.81 7.91
CA ARG A 96 14.08 15.90 7.69
C ARG A 96 13.93 14.74 8.66
N TRP A 97 13.87 13.55 8.16
CA TRP A 97 13.61 12.38 8.95
C TRP A 97 14.31 11.12 8.42
N ARG A 98 14.39 10.10 9.25
CA ARG A 98 14.93 8.80 8.90
C ARG A 98 13.81 7.78 8.83
N GLY A 99 13.92 6.86 7.87
CA GLY A 99 12.89 5.83 7.71
C GLY A 99 13.20 4.88 6.58
N THR A 100 12.20 4.07 6.28
CA THR A 100 12.24 3.06 5.23
C THR A 100 11.24 3.43 4.15
N VAL A 101 11.66 3.39 2.89
CA VAL A 101 10.82 3.71 1.73
C VAL A 101 10.65 2.48 0.85
N SER A 102 9.42 2.17 0.49
CA SER A 102 9.09 1.07 -0.41
C SER A 102 9.63 1.31 -1.82
N PRO A 103 9.79 0.27 -2.62
CA PRO A 103 9.94 0.42 -4.06
C PRO A 103 8.79 1.24 -4.65
N LYS A 104 9.03 1.83 -5.83
CA LYS A 104 7.99 2.55 -6.57
C LYS A 104 6.84 1.61 -6.92
N MET A 105 5.63 2.04 -6.62
CA MET A 105 4.42 1.30 -6.90
C MET A 105 3.90 1.59 -8.31
N PRO A 106 3.14 0.67 -8.92
CA PRO A 106 2.41 0.93 -10.15
C PRO A 106 1.43 2.11 -9.98
N ALA A 107 1.14 2.81 -11.08
CA ALA A 107 0.13 3.86 -11.10
C ALA A 107 -1.24 3.31 -10.62
N GLY A 108 -1.92 4.09 -9.78
CA GLY A 108 -3.20 3.68 -9.17
C GLY A 108 -3.06 2.76 -7.95
N ALA A 109 -1.85 2.27 -7.63
CA ALA A 109 -1.58 1.67 -6.33
C ALA A 109 -1.33 2.76 -5.28
N GLY A 110 -1.16 2.35 -4.03
CA GLY A 110 -0.92 3.29 -2.94
C GLY A 110 -2.21 3.73 -2.24
N HIS A 111 -2.06 4.62 -1.26
CA HIS A 111 -3.18 5.06 -0.45
C HIS A 111 -4.24 5.78 -1.31
N MET A 112 -5.45 5.21 -1.36
CA MET A 112 -6.57 5.70 -2.19
C MET A 112 -6.22 5.85 -3.69
N GLY A 113 -5.35 4.99 -4.23
CA GLY A 113 -4.90 5.06 -5.63
C GLY A 113 -3.94 6.22 -5.92
N ARG A 114 -3.39 6.84 -4.90
CA ARG A 114 -2.47 7.98 -4.97
C ARG A 114 -1.11 7.63 -4.38
N GLY A 115 -0.12 8.43 -4.74
CA GLY A 115 1.25 8.26 -4.25
C GLY A 115 2.03 7.20 -5.01
N SER A 116 3.33 7.40 -5.04
CA SER A 116 4.27 6.53 -5.76
C SER A 116 4.95 5.52 -4.83
N ARG A 117 4.98 5.79 -3.53
CA ARG A 117 5.65 4.96 -2.51
C ARG A 117 4.95 5.03 -1.16
N TYR A 118 5.25 4.05 -0.31
CA TYR A 118 5.00 4.11 1.13
C TYR A 118 6.30 4.44 1.86
N MET A 119 6.17 5.19 2.95
CA MET A 119 7.29 5.51 3.83
C MET A 119 6.91 5.21 5.29
N LEU A 120 7.78 4.49 5.99
CA LEU A 120 7.72 4.34 7.44
C LEU A 120 8.81 5.22 8.07
N VAL A 121 8.41 6.28 8.76
CA VAL A 121 9.33 7.16 9.49
C VAL A 121 9.60 6.56 10.87
N THR A 122 10.88 6.43 11.21
CA THR A 122 11.32 5.91 12.51
C THR A 122 11.91 6.99 13.41
N GLU A 123 12.37 8.11 12.83
CA GLU A 123 12.99 9.21 13.58
C GLU A 123 12.74 10.55 12.88
N VAL A 124 12.39 11.60 13.64
CA VAL A 124 12.24 12.96 13.14
C VAL A 124 13.49 13.77 13.53
N LEU A 125 14.32 14.09 12.53
CA LEU A 125 15.57 14.82 12.73
C LEU A 125 15.38 16.34 12.76
N GLN A 126 14.43 16.84 11.98
CA GLN A 126 14.08 18.25 11.88
C GLN A 126 12.62 18.42 11.45
N LEU A 127 11.97 19.41 12.03
CA LEU A 127 10.64 19.85 11.63
C LEU A 127 10.54 21.36 11.82
N ARG A 128 10.10 22.10 10.79
CA ARG A 128 9.91 23.55 10.83
C ARG A 128 8.75 23.97 9.93
N ALA A 129 8.28 25.19 10.06
CA ALA A 129 7.35 25.75 9.10
C ALA A 129 7.93 25.66 7.68
N SER A 130 7.06 25.31 6.73
CA SER A 130 7.42 25.35 5.32
C SER A 130 7.42 26.80 4.86
N ASP A 131 8.48 27.23 4.23
CA ASP A 131 8.55 28.45 3.44
C ASP A 131 8.51 28.14 1.94
N ALA A 132 8.43 29.16 1.10
CA ALA A 132 8.41 29.02 -0.34
C ALA A 132 9.67 28.33 -0.91
N SER A 133 10.73 28.23 -0.13
CA SER A 133 12.02 27.61 -0.46
C SER A 133 12.16 26.19 0.10
N GLY A 134 11.10 25.59 0.62
CA GLY A 134 11.13 24.37 1.45
C GLY A 134 12.02 23.22 1.00
N CYS A 135 12.28 23.11 -0.29
CA CYS A 135 13.21 22.13 -0.87
C CYS A 135 14.50 22.72 -1.41
N THR A 136 14.68 24.03 -1.39
CA THR A 136 15.96 24.64 -1.82
C THR A 136 16.97 24.47 -0.69
N SER A 137 18.09 23.86 -1.02
CA SER A 137 19.24 23.72 -0.12
C SER A 137 19.83 25.11 0.16
N THR A 138 19.99 25.44 1.40
CA THR A 138 21.03 26.38 1.82
C THR A 138 22.37 25.69 1.79
#